data_6b596a923f71c36acb42ca0a2c687b84
#
_entry.id   6b596a923f71c36acb42ca0a2c687b84
#
_cell.length_a   1.000
_cell.length_b   1.000
_cell.length_c   1.000
_cell.angle_alpha   90.00
_cell.angle_beta   90.00
_cell.angle_gamma   90.00
#
_symmetry.space_group_name_H-M   'P 1'
#
loop_
_entity.id
_entity.type
_entity.pdbx_description
1 polymer ?
#
loop_
_entity_poly.entity_id
_entity_poly.type
_entity_poly.pdbx_seq_one_letter_code
_entity_poly.pdbx_strand_id
1 'polypeptide(L)'
;MISRHHHEAPVTFGFFVAQNAGCLSVALISETLHAANRLSSQHLIDISMFSHDGKPVQTTSRMTYPIAGRVDEAGALDNVVLASSYDIPAAHKKRLIAAVRHHSSIIA
;
A
#
# COMPACT_ATOMS: atom_id res chain seq x y z
N MET A 1 2.82 -11.55 26.65
CA MET A 1 2.86 -11.19 25.23
C MET A 1 2.97 -12.43 24.36
N ILE A 2 2.22 -12.48 23.32
CA ILE A 2 2.35 -13.55 22.37
C ILE A 2 3.57 -13.30 21.52
N SER A 3 4.48 -14.21 21.57
CA SER A 3 5.63 -14.14 20.69
C SER A 3 5.21 -14.55 19.29
N ARG A 4 5.36 -13.68 18.34
CA ARG A 4 5.23 -14.10 16.96
C ARG A 4 6.38 -15.03 16.64
N HIS A 5 6.05 -16.13 16.07
CA HIS A 5 7.08 -17.05 15.66
C HIS A 5 7.87 -16.46 14.53
N HIS A 6 9.18 -16.47 14.66
CA HIS A 6 10.07 -15.82 13.71
C HIS A 6 10.03 -16.46 12.32
N HIS A 7 9.41 -17.61 12.18
CA HIS A 7 9.25 -18.26 10.89
C HIS A 7 7.86 -18.01 10.27
N GLU A 8 7.03 -17.22 10.93
CA GLU A 8 5.79 -16.79 10.30
C GLU A 8 6.10 -15.73 9.23
N ALA A 9 5.37 -15.83 8.12
CA ALA A 9 5.52 -14.85 7.07
C ALA A 9 5.08 -13.47 7.58
N PRO A 10 5.72 -12.38 7.13
CA PRO A 10 5.27 -11.03 7.45
C PRO A 10 3.86 -10.77 6.96
N VAL A 11 3.16 -9.88 7.65
CA VAL A 11 1.87 -9.38 7.19
C VAL A 11 2.12 -8.42 6.02
N THR A 12 1.41 -8.60 4.94
CA THR A 12 1.62 -7.78 3.74
C THR A 12 0.62 -6.65 3.66
N PHE A 13 1.14 -5.45 3.38
CA PHE A 13 0.34 -4.26 3.12
C PHE A 13 0.63 -3.78 1.71
N GLY A 14 -0.40 -3.68 0.89
CA GLY A 14 -0.29 -3.07 -0.42
C GLY A 14 -0.94 -1.69 -0.41
N PHE A 15 -0.18 -0.67 -0.78
CA PHE A 15 -0.69 0.69 -0.90
C PHE A 15 -1.03 0.95 -2.36
N PHE A 16 -2.29 1.20 -2.66
CA PHE A 16 -2.65 1.75 -3.95
C PHE A 16 -2.56 3.27 -3.88
N VAL A 17 -1.60 3.83 -4.59
CA VAL A 17 -1.36 5.27 -4.59
C VAL A 17 -1.90 5.85 -5.88
N ALA A 18 -2.94 6.67 -5.77
CA ALA A 18 -3.52 7.34 -6.93
C ALA A 18 -2.68 8.56 -7.31
N GLN A 19 -2.70 8.94 -8.59
CA GLN A 19 -2.05 10.16 -9.04
C GLN A 19 -2.60 11.35 -8.24
N ASN A 20 -1.71 12.25 -7.89
CA ASN A 20 -2.01 13.43 -7.08
C ASN A 20 -2.51 13.09 -5.68
N ALA A 21 -2.17 11.92 -5.15
CA ALA A 21 -2.44 11.60 -3.75
C ALA A 21 -1.68 12.56 -2.83
N GLY A 22 -2.23 12.78 -1.65
CA GLY A 22 -1.55 13.60 -0.65
C GLY A 22 -0.32 12.89 -0.10
N CYS A 23 0.82 13.57 -0.16
CA CYS A 23 2.08 13.01 0.31
C CYS A 23 2.03 12.65 1.80
N LEU A 24 1.44 13.50 2.60
CA LEU A 24 1.41 13.32 4.06
C LEU A 24 0.70 12.04 4.48
N SER A 25 -0.44 11.76 3.87
CA SER A 25 -1.22 10.56 4.22
C SER A 25 -0.43 9.29 3.95
N VAL A 26 0.19 9.20 2.78
CA VAL A 26 0.99 8.03 2.42
C VAL A 26 2.19 7.90 3.35
N ALA A 27 2.89 9.00 3.59
CA ALA A 27 4.06 9.00 4.45
C ALA A 27 3.71 8.61 5.89
N LEU A 28 2.63 9.15 6.42
CA LEU A 28 2.24 8.89 7.80
C LEU A 28 1.96 7.42 8.04
N ILE A 29 1.19 6.80 7.15
CA ILE A 29 0.84 5.38 7.31
C ILE A 29 2.07 4.50 7.07
N SER A 30 2.80 4.73 5.97
CA SER A 30 3.95 3.90 5.65
C SER A 30 5.05 4.01 6.70
N GLU A 31 5.32 5.21 7.20
CA GLU A 31 6.33 5.41 8.24
C GLU A 31 5.95 4.74 9.55
N THR A 32 4.66 4.76 9.89
CA THR A 32 4.17 4.07 11.08
C THR A 32 4.43 2.57 10.98
N LEU A 33 4.16 1.98 9.82
CA LEU A 33 4.38 0.55 9.61
C LEU A 33 5.88 0.21 9.60
N HIS A 34 6.70 1.05 8.99
CA HIS A 34 8.15 0.86 9.03
C HIS A 34 8.69 1.00 10.44
N ALA A 35 8.13 1.90 11.24
CA ALA A 35 8.52 2.04 12.63
C ALA A 35 8.23 0.78 13.44
N ALA A 36 7.13 0.10 13.15
CA ALA A 36 6.82 -1.17 13.82
C ALA A 36 7.91 -2.21 13.57
N ASN A 37 8.40 -2.32 12.34
CA ASN A 37 9.50 -3.22 12.02
C ASN A 37 10.77 -2.81 12.78
N ARG A 38 11.11 -1.54 12.75
CA ARG A 38 12.32 -1.04 13.38
C ARG A 38 12.32 -1.23 14.90
N LEU A 39 11.19 -0.90 15.54
CA LEU A 39 11.08 -0.98 17.01
C LEU A 39 11.03 -2.41 17.50
N SER A 40 10.46 -3.32 16.72
CA SER A 40 10.40 -4.73 17.09
C SER A 40 11.71 -5.47 16.80
N SER A 41 12.60 -4.89 16.04
CA SER A 41 13.81 -5.53 15.52
C SER A 41 13.50 -6.80 14.72
N GLN A 42 12.32 -6.86 14.13
CA GLN A 42 11.86 -8.00 13.32
C GLN A 42 11.19 -7.47 12.05
N HIS A 43 11.18 -8.30 11.03
CA HIS A 43 10.45 -7.98 9.80
C HIS A 43 9.02 -8.49 9.92
N LEU A 44 8.17 -7.70 10.57
CA LEU A 44 6.78 -8.05 10.83
C LEU A 44 5.84 -7.71 9.69
N ILE A 45 6.19 -6.70 8.91
CA ILE A 45 5.32 -6.11 7.91
C ILE A 45 6.08 -5.91 6.61
N ASP A 46 5.52 -6.38 5.51
CA ASP A 46 5.98 -6.07 4.17
C ASP A 46 5.09 -5.00 3.58
N ILE A 47 5.70 -3.94 3.06
CA ILE A 47 4.99 -2.81 2.49
C ILE A 47 5.37 -2.69 1.03
N SER A 48 4.37 -2.68 0.15
CA SER A 48 4.57 -2.46 -1.28
C SER A 48 3.62 -1.39 -1.77
N MET A 49 4.08 -0.59 -2.72
CA MET A 49 3.26 0.45 -3.32
C MET A 49 2.93 0.09 -4.75
N PHE A 50 1.69 0.30 -5.10
CA PHE A 50 1.15 -0.03 -6.42
C PHE A 50 0.42 1.17 -6.99
N SER A 51 0.37 1.25 -8.31
CA SER A 51 -0.38 2.28 -9.01
C SER A 51 -1.26 1.66 -10.07
N HIS A 52 -2.09 2.48 -10.69
CA HIS A 52 -2.98 2.04 -11.75
C HIS A 52 -2.24 1.37 -12.91
N ASP A 53 -1.11 1.92 -13.31
CA ASP A 53 -0.37 1.46 -14.49
C ASP A 53 1.01 0.90 -14.16
N GLY A 54 1.35 0.79 -12.89
CA GLY A 54 2.66 0.30 -12.44
C GLY A 54 3.78 1.33 -12.55
N LYS A 55 3.48 2.53 -13.00
CA LYS A 55 4.48 3.60 -13.13
C LYS A 55 4.55 4.43 -11.85
N PRO A 56 5.70 5.09 -11.60
CA PRO A 56 5.81 5.96 -10.43
C PRO A 56 4.70 6.99 -10.38
N VAL A 57 4.29 7.33 -9.16
CA VAL A 57 3.20 8.27 -8.90
C VAL A 57 3.75 9.57 -8.36
N GLN A 58 3.29 10.67 -8.92
CA GLN A 58 3.60 11.99 -8.40
C GLN A 58 2.47 12.47 -7.49
N THR A 59 2.82 12.94 -6.29
CA THR A 59 1.86 13.48 -5.34
C THR A 59 1.52 14.94 -5.67
N THR A 60 0.57 15.51 -4.92
CA THR A 60 0.20 16.93 -5.09
C THR A 60 1.37 17.87 -4.82
N SER A 61 2.31 17.48 -3.97
CA SER A 61 3.51 18.26 -3.67
C SER A 61 4.68 17.94 -4.60
N ARG A 62 4.42 17.22 -5.68
CA ARG A 62 5.41 16.81 -6.69
C ARG A 62 6.49 15.86 -6.17
N MET A 63 6.23 15.21 -5.07
CA MET A 63 7.05 14.09 -4.62
C MET A 63 6.70 12.86 -5.46
N THR A 64 7.69 12.11 -5.85
CA THR A 64 7.48 10.90 -6.64
C THR A 64 7.68 9.67 -5.77
N TYR A 65 6.70 8.78 -5.76
CA TYR A 65 6.83 7.49 -5.09
C TYR A 65 7.23 6.42 -6.09
N PRO A 66 8.25 5.64 -5.78
CA PRO A 66 8.56 4.45 -6.58
C PRO A 66 7.45 3.42 -6.38
N ILE A 67 7.09 2.73 -7.44
CA ILE A 67 5.97 1.81 -7.47
C ILE A 67 6.48 0.41 -7.81
N ALA A 68 5.98 -0.59 -7.09
CA ALA A 68 6.37 -1.98 -7.31
C ALA A 68 5.70 -2.60 -8.53
N GLY A 69 4.50 -2.15 -8.87
CA GLY A 69 3.77 -2.69 -10.01
C GLY A 69 2.35 -2.19 -10.08
N ARG A 70 1.55 -2.80 -10.95
CA ARG A 70 0.12 -2.48 -11.05
C ARG A 70 -0.64 -3.13 -9.90
N VAL A 71 -1.66 -2.44 -9.42
CA VAL A 71 -2.46 -2.92 -8.31
C VAL A 71 -3.16 -4.26 -8.62
N ASP A 72 -3.57 -4.46 -9.85
CA ASP A 72 -4.25 -5.70 -10.25
C ASP A 72 -3.30 -6.88 -10.44
N GLU A 73 -2.00 -6.64 -10.35
CA GLU A 73 -0.97 -7.68 -10.43
C GLU A 73 -0.29 -7.93 -9.09
N ALA A 74 -0.82 -7.35 -8.03
CA ALA A 74 -0.14 -7.34 -6.74
C ALA A 74 0.01 -8.71 -6.08
N GLY A 75 -0.75 -9.70 -6.51
CA GLY A 75 -0.77 -11.00 -5.85
C GLY A 75 -1.53 -10.96 -4.53
N ALA A 76 -1.29 -11.93 -3.67
CA ALA A 76 -1.99 -12.02 -2.40
C ALA A 76 -1.44 -11.01 -1.41
N LEU A 77 -2.33 -10.15 -0.90
CA LEU A 77 -2.01 -9.16 0.12
C LEU A 77 -2.96 -9.34 1.29
N ASP A 78 -2.45 -9.19 2.51
CA ASP A 78 -3.30 -9.28 3.70
C ASP A 78 -4.14 -8.02 3.85
N ASN A 79 -3.58 -6.87 3.52
CA ASN A 79 -4.27 -5.59 3.65
C ASN A 79 -4.01 -4.72 2.44
N VAL A 80 -5.01 -3.94 2.05
CA VAL A 80 -4.89 -2.94 0.99
C VAL A 80 -5.23 -1.58 1.57
N VAL A 81 -4.33 -0.62 1.37
CA VAL A 81 -4.54 0.76 1.78
C VAL A 81 -4.74 1.60 0.51
N LEU A 82 -5.84 2.33 0.47
CA LEU A 82 -6.10 3.26 -0.62
C LEU A 82 -5.65 4.66 -0.23
N ALA A 83 -4.70 5.19 -0.99
CA ALA A 83 -4.22 6.55 -0.81
C ALA A 83 -4.68 7.41 -1.99
N SER A 84 -5.67 8.24 -1.75
CA SER A 84 -6.22 9.13 -2.76
C SER A 84 -6.74 10.39 -2.09
N SER A 85 -6.56 11.53 -2.74
CA SER A 85 -7.05 12.82 -2.22
C SER A 85 -8.39 13.21 -2.81
N TYR A 86 -8.68 12.76 -4.03
CA TYR A 86 -9.84 13.19 -4.79
C TYR A 86 -10.41 12.01 -5.58
N ASP A 87 -11.28 12.32 -6.52
CA ASP A 87 -11.89 11.30 -7.34
C ASP A 87 -10.86 10.50 -8.13
N ILE A 88 -11.09 9.21 -8.15
CA ILE A 88 -10.27 8.29 -8.93
C ILE A 88 -10.94 8.13 -10.30
N PRO A 89 -10.19 8.26 -11.40
CA PRO A 89 -10.76 8.04 -12.73
C PRO A 89 -11.41 6.66 -12.85
N ALA A 90 -12.46 6.56 -13.66
CA ALA A 90 -13.24 5.33 -13.77
C ALA A 90 -12.40 4.10 -14.14
N ALA A 91 -11.43 4.27 -15.03
CA ALA A 91 -10.55 3.17 -15.41
C ALA A 91 -9.71 2.66 -14.25
N HIS A 92 -9.26 3.56 -13.37
CA HIS A 92 -8.51 3.20 -12.17
C HIS A 92 -9.40 2.50 -11.16
N LYS A 93 -10.67 2.96 -11.04
CA LYS A 93 -11.63 2.32 -10.12
C LYS A 93 -11.85 0.86 -10.45
N LYS A 94 -11.93 0.50 -11.72
CA LYS A 94 -12.13 -0.89 -12.13
C LYS A 94 -11.01 -1.78 -11.64
N ARG A 95 -9.76 -1.36 -11.81
CA ARG A 95 -8.60 -2.13 -11.36
C ARG A 95 -8.55 -2.23 -9.85
N LEU A 96 -8.86 -1.14 -9.18
CA LEU A 96 -8.87 -1.14 -7.71
C LEU A 96 -9.94 -2.08 -7.18
N ILE A 97 -11.14 -2.04 -7.73
CA ILE A 97 -12.24 -2.92 -7.31
C ILE A 97 -11.86 -4.38 -7.54
N ALA A 98 -11.26 -4.69 -8.68
CA ALA A 98 -10.82 -6.05 -8.96
C ALA A 98 -9.77 -6.52 -7.95
N ALA A 99 -8.82 -5.66 -7.61
CA ALA A 99 -7.81 -5.97 -6.59
C ALA A 99 -8.43 -6.20 -5.22
N VAL A 100 -9.35 -5.33 -4.83
CA VAL A 100 -10.04 -5.38 -3.53
C VAL A 100 -10.78 -6.70 -3.33
N ARG A 101 -11.38 -7.22 -4.38
CA ARG A 101 -12.14 -8.48 -4.29
C ARG A 101 -11.27 -9.69 -3.93
N HIS A 102 -9.97 -9.58 -4.09
CA HIS A 102 -9.04 -10.65 -3.78
C HIS A 102 -8.35 -10.49 -2.42
N HIS A 103 -8.70 -9.45 -1.67
CA HIS A 103 -8.01 -9.15 -0.42
C HIS A 103 -8.97 -9.10 0.76
N SER A 104 -8.46 -9.47 1.94
CA SER A 104 -9.28 -9.69 3.13
C SER A 104 -9.66 -8.42 3.86
N SER A 105 -8.90 -7.34 3.72
CA SER A 105 -9.22 -6.09 4.41
C SER A 105 -8.71 -4.88 3.64
N ILE A 106 -9.41 -3.76 3.85
CA ILE A 106 -9.09 -2.49 3.21
C ILE A 106 -9.04 -1.43 4.30
N ILE A 107 -8.00 -0.61 4.22
CA ILE A 107 -7.82 0.54 5.09
C ILE A 107 -7.75 1.77 4.18
N ALA A 108 -8.64 2.69 4.38
CA ALA A 108 -8.69 3.92 3.57
C ALA A 108 -7.80 5.01 4.13
#